data_929e00e3ac09cb0e821f7b70c8bf684a
#
_entry.id   929e00e3ac09cb0e821f7b70c8bf684a
#
_cell.length_a   1.000
_cell.length_b   1.000
_cell.length_c   1.000
_cell.angle_alpha   90.00
_cell.angle_beta   90.00
_cell.angle_gamma   90.00
#
_symmetry.space_group_name_H-M   'P 1'
#
loop_
_entity.id
_entity.type
_entity.pdbx_description
1 polymer ?
#
loop_
_entity_poly.entity_id
_entity_poly.type
_entity_poly.pdbx_seq_one_letter_code
_entity_poly.pdbx_strand_id
1 'polypeptide(L)'
;AGLAPWISLPDDDTVEGAQRKQLREWALKSYAQAVSPESPDYLLWRKEGQTLVDAAYIAESFIRGYDALWVPLDSVTKQRYITEFTQLRRVDPPYTNWLLFSATVESFLCKAGAPSDTYRIASALRKVEEWYVGDGWYSDGPDFAFDYYNSFVLHPMYIEPLEIMTNAGKNKVWNMPDCDYNR
;
A
#
# COMPACT_ATOMS: atom_id res chain seq x y z
N ALA A 1 -6.75 -4.69 3.02
CA ALA A 1 -5.63 -5.36 2.31
C ALA A 1 -5.83 -6.88 2.21
N GLY A 2 -5.98 -7.61 3.31
CA GLY A 2 -6.03 -9.09 3.30
C GLY A 2 -7.11 -9.69 2.39
N LEU A 3 -8.29 -9.11 2.32
CA LEU A 3 -9.37 -9.60 1.46
C LEU A 3 -9.28 -9.12 0.00
N ALA A 4 -8.47 -8.11 -0.29
CA ALA A 4 -8.45 -7.48 -1.60
C ALA A 4 -8.18 -8.46 -2.76
N PRO A 5 -7.20 -9.38 -2.69
CA PRO A 5 -6.98 -10.35 -3.76
C PRO A 5 -8.20 -11.24 -3.99
N TRP A 6 -8.81 -11.72 -2.92
CA TRP A 6 -9.95 -12.65 -3.03
C TRP A 6 -11.22 -11.99 -3.57
N ILE A 7 -11.59 -10.79 -3.07
CA ILE A 7 -12.76 -10.07 -3.58
C ILE A 7 -12.55 -9.48 -4.98
N SER A 8 -11.33 -9.52 -5.49
CA SER A 8 -10.97 -9.09 -6.86
C SER A 8 -11.01 -10.22 -7.88
N LEU A 9 -11.24 -11.46 -7.46
CA LEU A 9 -11.40 -12.57 -8.38
C LEU A 9 -12.63 -12.35 -9.29
N PRO A 10 -12.63 -12.91 -10.50
CA PRO A 10 -13.76 -12.82 -11.41
C PRO A 10 -15.07 -13.29 -10.77
N ASP A 11 -16.17 -12.67 -11.16
CA ASP A 11 -17.51 -13.10 -10.74
C ASP A 11 -17.82 -14.48 -11.32
N ASP A 12 -18.49 -15.30 -10.53
CA ASP A 12 -19.01 -16.62 -10.91
C ASP A 12 -20.37 -16.87 -10.24
N ASP A 13 -21.08 -17.91 -10.67
CA ASP A 13 -22.43 -18.25 -10.21
C ASP A 13 -22.42 -19.12 -8.91
N THR A 14 -21.30 -19.13 -8.17
CA THR A 14 -21.20 -19.83 -6.91
C THR A 14 -21.67 -19.01 -5.71
N VAL A 15 -21.95 -19.66 -4.61
CA VAL A 15 -22.25 -18.99 -3.32
C VAL A 15 -21.08 -18.09 -2.90
N GLU A 16 -19.86 -18.57 -3.11
CA GLU A 16 -18.64 -17.79 -2.83
C GLU A 16 -18.54 -16.56 -3.75
N GLY A 17 -18.84 -16.71 -5.05
CA GLY A 17 -18.89 -15.59 -5.99
C GLY A 17 -19.87 -14.50 -5.58
N ALA A 18 -21.06 -14.90 -5.11
CA ALA A 18 -22.05 -13.96 -4.59
C ALA A 18 -21.54 -13.21 -3.35
N GLN A 19 -20.84 -13.89 -2.44
CA GLN A 19 -20.22 -13.26 -1.26
C GLN A 19 -19.11 -12.28 -1.64
N ARG A 20 -18.23 -12.66 -2.59
CA ARG A 20 -17.18 -11.76 -3.10
C ARG A 20 -17.77 -10.47 -3.67
N LYS A 21 -18.80 -10.59 -4.51
CA LYS A 21 -19.49 -9.46 -5.11
C LYS A 21 -20.06 -8.53 -4.03
N GLN A 22 -20.78 -9.08 -3.06
CA GLN A 22 -21.36 -8.31 -1.97
C GLN A 22 -20.29 -7.57 -1.16
N LEU A 23 -19.19 -8.25 -0.80
CA LEU A 23 -18.10 -7.62 -0.04
C LEU A 23 -17.37 -6.55 -0.86
N ARG A 24 -17.23 -6.74 -2.17
CA ARG A 24 -16.67 -5.74 -3.07
C ARG A 24 -17.54 -4.48 -3.13
N GLU A 25 -18.86 -4.64 -3.23
CA GLU A 25 -19.80 -3.51 -3.20
C GLU A 25 -19.72 -2.74 -1.87
N TRP A 26 -19.64 -3.44 -0.75
CA TRP A 26 -19.44 -2.81 0.56
C TRP A 26 -18.09 -2.10 0.65
N ALA A 27 -17.02 -2.71 0.18
CA ALA A 27 -15.70 -2.10 0.16
C ALA A 27 -15.70 -0.80 -0.65
N LEU A 28 -16.25 -0.80 -1.86
CA LEU A 28 -16.33 0.39 -2.71
C LEU A 28 -17.12 1.53 -2.03
N LYS A 29 -18.25 1.19 -1.41
CA LYS A 29 -19.03 2.16 -0.64
C LYS A 29 -18.24 2.72 0.55
N SER A 30 -17.56 1.85 1.29
CA SER A 30 -16.75 2.24 2.45
C SER A 30 -15.58 3.14 2.03
N TYR A 31 -14.91 2.82 0.92
CA TYR A 31 -13.84 3.67 0.39
C TYR A 31 -14.33 5.06 0.00
N ALA A 32 -15.51 5.17 -0.62
CA ALA A 32 -16.07 6.46 -0.96
C ALA A 32 -16.41 7.29 0.30
N GLN A 33 -16.95 6.64 1.33
CA GLN A 33 -17.28 7.28 2.60
C GLN A 33 -16.04 7.71 3.39
N ALA A 34 -14.99 6.89 3.39
CA ALA A 34 -13.75 7.13 4.12
C ALA A 34 -13.02 8.44 3.74
N VAL A 35 -13.24 8.95 2.53
CA VAL A 35 -12.64 10.20 2.04
C VAL A 35 -13.66 11.31 1.76
N SER A 36 -14.93 11.10 2.13
CA SER A 36 -15.98 12.13 2.01
C SER A 36 -16.08 12.94 3.29
N PRO A 37 -15.72 14.23 3.29
CA PRO A 37 -15.75 15.05 4.52
C PRO A 37 -17.11 15.16 5.19
N GLU A 38 -18.18 14.94 4.44
CA GLU A 38 -19.56 14.99 4.93
C GLU A 38 -20.04 13.65 5.50
N SER A 39 -19.26 12.59 5.32
CA SER A 39 -19.60 11.25 5.81
C SER A 39 -19.29 11.11 7.31
N PRO A 40 -20.15 10.46 8.09
CA PRO A 40 -19.82 10.10 9.47
C PRO A 40 -18.66 9.09 9.55
N ASP A 41 -18.38 8.38 8.45
CA ASP A 41 -17.30 7.40 8.33
C ASP A 41 -16.02 8.01 7.74
N TYR A 42 -15.92 9.36 7.66
CA TYR A 42 -14.72 10.04 7.20
C TYR A 42 -13.55 9.72 8.12
N LEU A 43 -12.45 9.21 7.56
CA LEU A 43 -11.25 8.87 8.32
C LEU A 43 -10.50 10.14 8.75
N LEU A 44 -9.85 10.05 9.91
CA LEU A 44 -9.11 11.17 10.50
C LEU A 44 -7.71 11.31 9.88
N TRP A 45 -7.64 11.47 8.56
CA TRP A 45 -6.42 11.49 7.75
C TRP A 45 -5.29 12.40 8.25
N ARG A 46 -5.59 13.39 9.05
CA ARG A 46 -4.64 14.45 9.43
C ARG A 46 -4.38 14.55 10.91
N LYS A 47 -4.90 13.62 11.69
CA LYS A 47 -4.89 13.75 13.15
C LYS A 47 -3.61 13.23 13.80
N GLU A 48 -3.16 12.05 13.42
CA GLU A 48 -2.08 11.33 14.12
C GLU A 48 -1.14 10.63 13.14
N GLY A 49 0.07 10.24 13.60
CA GLY A 49 1.00 9.45 12.80
C GLY A 49 0.45 8.08 12.39
N GLN A 50 -0.40 7.47 13.24
CA GLN A 50 -1.07 6.19 12.96
C GLN A 50 -1.86 6.21 11.64
N THR A 51 -2.33 7.36 11.19
CA THR A 51 -3.03 7.47 9.89
C THR A 51 -2.17 7.06 8.70
N LEU A 52 -0.83 7.11 8.83
CA LEU A 52 0.07 6.61 7.80
C LEU A 52 -0.05 5.08 7.65
N VAL A 53 -0.17 4.36 8.76
CA VAL A 53 -0.35 2.90 8.78
C VAL A 53 -1.67 2.51 8.13
N ASP A 54 -2.76 3.18 8.55
CA ASP A 54 -4.11 2.91 8.02
C ASP A 54 -4.18 3.20 6.52
N ALA A 55 -3.58 4.30 6.09
CA ALA A 55 -3.48 4.68 4.69
C ALA A 55 -2.65 3.68 3.88
N ALA A 56 -1.56 3.14 4.44
CA ALA A 56 -0.74 2.14 3.77
C ALA A 56 -1.53 0.85 3.50
N TYR A 57 -2.32 0.37 4.45
CA TYR A 57 -3.18 -0.79 4.23
C TYR A 57 -4.32 -0.52 3.23
N ILE A 58 -4.83 0.70 3.16
CA ILE A 58 -5.79 1.08 2.11
C ILE A 58 -5.08 1.12 0.75
N ALA A 59 -3.91 1.73 0.66
CA ALA A 59 -3.09 1.76 -0.55
C ALA A 59 -2.75 0.35 -1.04
N GLU A 60 -2.32 -0.53 -0.13
CA GLU A 60 -2.05 -1.95 -0.42
C GLU A 60 -3.30 -2.66 -0.96
N SER A 61 -4.48 -2.39 -0.41
CA SER A 61 -5.72 -2.96 -0.94
C SER A 61 -6.01 -2.52 -2.37
N PHE A 62 -5.73 -1.25 -2.70
CA PHE A 62 -5.84 -0.75 -4.06
C PHE A 62 -4.75 -1.28 -4.98
N ILE A 63 -3.53 -1.53 -4.49
CA ILE A 63 -2.47 -2.15 -5.27
C ILE A 63 -2.87 -3.57 -5.68
N ARG A 64 -3.33 -4.37 -4.73
CA ARG A 64 -3.71 -5.78 -4.90
C ARG A 64 -5.01 -5.98 -5.69
N GLY A 65 -5.96 -5.10 -5.51
CA GLY A 65 -7.26 -5.15 -6.15
C GLY A 65 -7.52 -3.98 -7.11
N TYR A 66 -6.52 -3.55 -7.87
CA TYR A 66 -6.58 -2.30 -8.63
C TYR A 66 -7.82 -2.18 -9.53
N ASP A 67 -8.07 -3.20 -10.34
CA ASP A 67 -9.18 -3.19 -11.30
C ASP A 67 -10.55 -3.32 -10.61
N ALA A 68 -10.62 -4.02 -9.48
CA ALA A 68 -11.87 -4.27 -8.77
C ALA A 68 -12.20 -3.21 -7.70
N LEU A 69 -11.20 -2.55 -7.14
CA LEU A 69 -11.37 -1.67 -5.97
C LEU A 69 -10.99 -0.20 -6.24
N TRP A 70 -10.04 0.06 -7.16
CA TRP A 70 -9.67 1.43 -7.51
C TRP A 70 -10.35 1.92 -8.78
N VAL A 71 -10.29 1.14 -9.86
CA VAL A 71 -10.84 1.55 -11.17
C VAL A 71 -12.32 1.94 -11.10
N PRO A 72 -13.20 1.23 -10.36
CA PRO A 72 -14.63 1.55 -10.29
C PRO A 72 -14.97 2.80 -9.48
N LEU A 73 -14.06 3.32 -8.65
CA LEU A 73 -14.32 4.54 -7.88
C LEU A 73 -14.52 5.75 -8.81
N ASP A 74 -15.41 6.65 -8.43
CA ASP A 74 -15.63 7.89 -9.16
C ASP A 74 -14.41 8.84 -9.07
N SER A 75 -14.37 9.82 -9.96
CA SER A 75 -13.24 10.75 -10.06
C SER A 75 -13.05 11.62 -8.82
N VAL A 76 -14.13 11.99 -8.14
CA VAL A 76 -14.08 12.81 -6.91
C VAL A 76 -13.46 12.00 -5.78
N THR A 77 -13.92 10.76 -5.59
CA THR A 77 -13.36 9.83 -4.59
C THR A 77 -11.88 9.58 -4.86
N LYS A 78 -11.50 9.30 -6.11
CA LYS A 78 -10.08 9.11 -6.50
C LYS A 78 -9.24 10.34 -6.17
N GLN A 79 -9.70 11.53 -6.54
CA GLN A 79 -8.97 12.77 -6.29
C GLN A 79 -8.82 13.04 -4.78
N ARG A 80 -9.83 12.73 -3.98
CA ARG A 80 -9.77 12.84 -2.52
C ARG A 80 -8.69 11.92 -1.94
N TYR A 81 -8.62 10.64 -2.35
CA TYR A 81 -7.55 9.73 -1.95
C TYR A 81 -6.17 10.25 -2.34
N ILE A 82 -5.98 10.69 -3.58
CA ILE A 82 -4.71 11.26 -4.04
C ILE A 82 -4.31 12.44 -3.16
N THR A 83 -5.26 13.30 -2.82
CA THR A 83 -5.02 14.46 -1.94
C THR A 83 -4.61 14.03 -0.53
N GLU A 84 -5.37 13.15 0.11
CA GLU A 84 -5.07 12.71 1.48
C GLU A 84 -3.74 11.94 1.55
N PHE A 85 -3.48 11.04 0.61
CA PHE A 85 -2.22 10.30 0.52
C PHE A 85 -1.02 11.23 0.32
N THR A 86 -1.13 12.24 -0.54
CA THR A 86 -0.09 13.24 -0.72
C THR A 86 0.16 14.05 0.56
N GLN A 87 -0.89 14.36 1.32
CA GLN A 87 -0.77 15.08 2.59
C GLN A 87 -0.06 14.28 3.69
N LEU A 88 -0.02 12.94 3.59
CA LEU A 88 0.72 12.09 4.54
C LEU A 88 2.24 12.25 4.46
N ARG A 89 2.77 12.93 3.45
CA ARG A 89 4.20 13.31 3.38
C ARG A 89 4.67 14.16 4.55
N ARG A 90 3.74 14.78 5.28
CA ARG A 90 4.03 15.52 6.52
C ARG A 90 4.34 14.60 7.71
N VAL A 91 3.94 13.34 7.66
CA VAL A 91 4.23 12.37 8.72
C VAL A 91 5.66 11.89 8.54
N ASP A 92 6.47 12.07 9.58
CA ASP A 92 7.82 11.53 9.63
C ASP A 92 7.75 10.12 10.23
N PRO A 93 7.95 9.07 9.42
CA PRO A 93 7.81 7.70 9.91
C PRO A 93 8.96 7.34 10.85
N PRO A 94 8.71 6.64 11.96
CA PRO A 94 9.76 6.01 12.76
C PRO A 94 10.72 5.18 11.89
N TYR A 95 11.99 5.14 12.26
CA TYR A 95 13.05 4.48 11.50
C TYR A 95 13.03 2.95 11.70
N THR A 96 11.93 2.32 11.28
CA THR A 96 11.58 0.89 11.40
C THR A 96 10.77 0.47 10.16
N ASN A 97 9.99 -0.62 10.26
CA ASN A 97 9.03 -1.03 9.24
C ASN A 97 8.12 0.13 8.74
N TRP A 98 7.96 1.19 9.51
CA TRP A 98 7.14 2.36 9.15
C TRP A 98 7.62 3.07 7.88
N LEU A 99 8.88 2.94 7.52
CA LEU A 99 9.38 3.44 6.23
C LEU A 99 8.61 2.81 5.05
N LEU A 100 8.22 1.54 5.19
CA LEU A 100 7.47 0.82 4.16
C LEU A 100 6.02 1.29 4.06
N PHE A 101 5.39 1.78 5.14
CA PHE A 101 4.07 2.40 5.04
C PHE A 101 4.11 3.62 4.13
N SER A 102 5.11 4.48 4.31
CA SER A 102 5.32 5.64 3.43
C SER A 102 5.59 5.21 1.98
N ALA A 103 6.44 4.20 1.78
CA ALA A 103 6.76 3.66 0.45
C ALA A 103 5.52 3.07 -0.24
N THR A 104 4.66 2.35 0.48
CA THR A 104 3.45 1.73 -0.06
C THR A 104 2.45 2.79 -0.54
N VAL A 105 2.23 3.85 0.24
CA VAL A 105 1.37 4.98 -0.15
C VAL A 105 1.90 5.65 -1.42
N GLU A 106 3.20 5.95 -1.48
CA GLU A 106 3.82 6.58 -2.64
C GLU A 106 3.83 5.66 -3.88
N SER A 107 4.00 4.35 -3.68
CA SER A 107 3.95 3.35 -4.75
C SER A 107 2.54 3.25 -5.34
N PHE A 108 1.51 3.32 -4.50
CA PHE A 108 0.15 3.39 -5.00
C PHE A 108 -0.09 4.67 -5.82
N LEU A 109 0.37 5.84 -5.35
CA LEU A 109 0.28 7.09 -6.12
C LEU A 109 0.97 6.94 -7.48
N CYS A 110 2.15 6.29 -7.52
CA CYS A 110 2.84 5.99 -8.77
C CYS A 110 2.00 5.10 -9.71
N LYS A 111 1.43 4.00 -9.19
CA LYS A 111 0.56 3.08 -9.94
C LYS A 111 -0.70 3.77 -10.47
N ALA A 112 -1.27 4.69 -9.69
CA ALA A 112 -2.45 5.46 -10.07
C ALA A 112 -2.16 6.61 -11.06
N GLY A 113 -0.90 6.80 -11.47
CA GLY A 113 -0.50 7.88 -12.37
C GLY A 113 -0.49 9.27 -11.72
N ALA A 114 -0.52 9.34 -10.40
CA ALA A 114 -0.44 10.58 -9.63
C ALA A 114 1.02 10.97 -9.33
N PRO A 115 1.29 12.26 -9.00
CA PRO A 115 2.61 12.68 -8.56
C PRO A 115 3.06 11.90 -7.32
N SER A 116 4.13 11.11 -7.43
CA SER A 116 4.68 10.24 -6.38
C SER A 116 6.10 10.64 -6.00
N ASP A 117 6.46 10.47 -4.73
CA ASP A 117 7.81 10.68 -4.22
C ASP A 117 8.61 9.37 -4.34
N THR A 118 9.25 9.18 -5.48
CA THR A 118 10.05 7.98 -5.77
C THR A 118 11.30 7.88 -4.90
N TYR A 119 11.80 8.99 -4.34
CA TYR A 119 12.90 8.96 -3.40
C TYR A 119 12.50 8.30 -2.08
N ARG A 120 11.30 8.58 -1.56
CA ARG A 120 10.78 7.91 -0.35
C ARG A 120 10.68 6.39 -0.56
N ILE A 121 10.19 5.96 -1.72
CA ILE A 121 10.11 4.53 -2.06
C ILE A 121 11.53 3.92 -2.06
N ALA A 122 12.43 4.49 -2.85
CA ALA A 122 13.78 3.98 -3.00
C ALA A 122 14.56 3.96 -1.69
N SER A 123 14.42 5.00 -0.86
CA SER A 123 15.08 5.09 0.44
C SER A 123 14.59 4.02 1.41
N ALA A 124 13.27 3.78 1.47
CA ALA A 124 12.69 2.74 2.30
C ALA A 124 13.17 1.35 1.90
N LEU A 125 13.10 1.02 0.60
CA LEU A 125 13.52 -0.27 0.09
C LEU A 125 14.99 -0.55 0.38
N ARG A 126 15.88 0.44 0.14
CA ARG A 126 17.31 0.28 0.45
C ARG A 126 17.56 0.05 1.94
N LYS A 127 16.82 0.73 2.81
CA LYS A 127 16.99 0.55 4.24
C LYS A 127 16.56 -0.83 4.71
N VAL A 128 15.48 -1.36 4.17
CA VAL A 128 15.05 -2.72 4.48
C VAL A 128 16.09 -3.75 4.00
N GLU A 129 16.70 -3.55 2.83
CA GLU A 129 17.82 -4.40 2.38
C GLU A 129 19.00 -4.39 3.36
N GLU A 130 19.34 -3.24 3.94
CA GLU A 130 20.42 -3.14 4.94
C GLU A 130 20.08 -3.90 6.24
N TRP A 131 18.80 -4.13 6.53
CA TRP A 131 18.31 -4.86 7.70
C TRP A 131 18.11 -6.36 7.46
N TYR A 132 18.50 -6.87 6.28
CA TYR A 132 18.43 -8.29 5.99
C TYR A 132 19.41 -9.08 6.84
N VAL A 133 18.91 -10.12 7.52
CA VAL A 133 19.69 -10.91 8.50
C VAL A 133 19.92 -12.36 8.07
N GLY A 134 19.45 -12.74 6.90
CA GLY A 134 19.57 -14.10 6.35
C GLY A 134 18.27 -14.90 6.43
N ASP A 135 18.20 -15.99 5.71
CA ASP A 135 17.09 -16.96 5.67
C ASP A 135 15.71 -16.33 5.39
N GLY A 136 15.68 -15.25 4.59
CA GLY A 136 14.45 -14.54 4.27
C GLY A 136 13.93 -13.64 5.40
N TRP A 137 14.74 -13.33 6.41
CA TRP A 137 14.36 -12.49 7.54
C TRP A 137 14.99 -11.11 7.50
N TYR A 138 14.25 -10.12 7.94
CA TYR A 138 14.69 -8.74 8.12
C TYR A 138 14.54 -8.35 9.60
N SER A 139 15.49 -7.58 10.13
CA SER A 139 15.29 -6.88 11.40
C SER A 139 14.29 -5.75 11.22
N ASP A 140 13.47 -5.46 12.22
CA ASP A 140 12.56 -4.31 12.21
C ASP A 140 13.29 -3.05 12.70
N GLY A 141 14.08 -2.48 11.82
CA GLY A 141 14.91 -1.32 12.09
C GLY A 141 16.38 -1.67 12.37
N PRO A 142 17.20 -0.66 12.75
CA PRO A 142 18.64 -0.80 12.92
C PRO A 142 19.03 -1.64 14.14
N ASP A 143 18.19 -1.65 15.17
CA ASP A 143 18.36 -2.49 16.34
C ASP A 143 17.70 -3.84 16.07
N PHE A 144 18.41 -4.94 16.38
CA PHE A 144 17.91 -6.28 16.10
C PHE A 144 16.57 -6.54 16.77
N ALA A 145 15.52 -6.68 15.94
CA ALA A 145 14.17 -6.99 16.39
C ALA A 145 13.50 -7.97 15.43
N PHE A 146 13.07 -9.13 15.95
CA PHE A 146 12.33 -10.14 15.21
C PHE A 146 10.92 -10.25 15.75
N ASP A 147 9.95 -10.02 14.86
CA ASP A 147 8.55 -10.18 15.20
C ASP A 147 7.72 -10.56 13.95
N TYR A 148 6.41 -10.67 14.14
CA TYR A 148 5.48 -11.02 13.08
C TYR A 148 5.35 -9.95 11.99
N TYR A 149 5.88 -8.72 12.18
CA TYR A 149 5.90 -7.70 11.12
C TYR A 149 6.74 -8.11 9.91
N ASN A 150 7.65 -9.07 10.05
CA ASN A 150 8.28 -9.68 8.87
C ASN A 150 7.23 -10.17 7.86
N SER A 151 6.20 -10.88 8.30
CA SER A 151 5.16 -11.44 7.42
C SER A 151 4.08 -10.45 7.04
N PHE A 152 3.72 -9.52 7.95
CA PHE A 152 2.57 -8.64 7.74
C PHE A 152 2.92 -7.28 7.14
N VAL A 153 4.17 -6.84 7.25
CA VAL A 153 4.63 -5.53 6.78
C VAL A 153 5.87 -5.67 5.91
N LEU A 154 6.98 -6.20 6.46
CA LEU A 154 8.28 -6.14 5.78
C LEU A 154 8.23 -6.83 4.42
N HIS A 155 7.81 -8.07 4.33
CA HIS A 155 7.73 -8.78 3.05
C HIS A 155 6.72 -8.18 2.07
N PRO A 156 5.44 -8.04 2.41
CA PRO A 156 4.47 -7.57 1.41
C PRO A 156 4.72 -6.13 0.97
N MET A 157 5.01 -5.23 1.90
CA MET A 157 5.24 -3.82 1.60
C MET A 157 6.66 -3.51 1.10
N TYR A 158 7.54 -4.52 1.03
CA TYR A 158 8.79 -4.46 0.29
C TYR A 158 8.59 -4.90 -1.17
N ILE A 159 7.95 -6.06 -1.38
CA ILE A 159 7.79 -6.67 -2.70
C ILE A 159 6.89 -5.82 -3.61
N GLU A 160 5.73 -5.38 -3.13
CA GLU A 160 4.77 -4.65 -3.95
C GLU A 160 5.29 -3.28 -4.44
N PRO A 161 5.91 -2.42 -3.62
CA PRO A 161 6.59 -1.23 -4.09
C PRO A 161 7.72 -1.51 -5.09
N LEU A 162 8.52 -2.54 -4.85
CA LEU A 162 9.60 -2.92 -5.75
C LEU A 162 9.06 -3.34 -7.12
N GLU A 163 8.00 -4.14 -7.16
CA GLU A 163 7.32 -4.54 -8.39
C GLU A 163 6.78 -3.33 -9.16
N ILE A 164 6.09 -2.41 -8.47
CA ILE A 164 5.55 -1.20 -9.10
C ILE A 164 6.67 -0.34 -9.70
N MET A 165 7.78 -0.17 -8.98
CA MET A 165 8.92 0.61 -9.46
C MET A 165 9.61 -0.06 -10.64
N THR A 166 9.71 -1.40 -10.63
CA THR A 166 10.26 -2.19 -11.73
C THR A 166 9.40 -2.04 -12.98
N ASN A 167 8.08 -2.22 -12.85
CA ASN A 167 7.12 -2.09 -13.95
C ASN A 167 7.07 -0.67 -14.52
N ALA A 168 7.30 0.34 -13.69
CA ALA A 168 7.41 1.73 -14.11
C ALA A 168 8.79 2.08 -14.73
N GLY A 169 9.74 1.14 -14.79
CA GLY A 169 11.11 1.36 -15.28
C GLY A 169 11.94 2.29 -14.41
N LYS A 170 11.55 2.48 -13.14
CA LYS A 170 12.17 3.43 -12.20
C LYS A 170 13.21 2.79 -11.28
N ASN A 171 13.23 1.47 -11.15
CA ASN A 171 14.17 0.75 -10.30
C ASN A 171 15.64 1.00 -10.69
N LYS A 172 15.95 1.02 -11.99
CA LYS A 172 17.31 1.25 -12.50
C LYS A 172 17.84 2.64 -12.20
N VAL A 173 16.98 3.65 -12.23
CA VAL A 173 17.35 5.04 -11.94
C VAL A 173 17.85 5.19 -10.50
N TRP A 174 17.28 4.43 -9.57
CA TRP A 174 17.62 4.48 -8.16
C TRP A 174 18.56 3.36 -7.71
N ASN A 175 19.10 2.59 -8.67
CA ASN A 175 19.96 1.43 -8.39
C ASN A 175 19.33 0.45 -7.37
N MET A 176 18.02 0.26 -7.50
CA MET A 176 17.29 -0.76 -6.73
C MET A 176 17.45 -2.12 -7.42
N PRO A 177 17.38 -3.23 -6.66
CA PRO A 177 17.37 -4.56 -7.23
C PRO A 177 16.20 -4.73 -8.20
N ASP A 178 16.35 -5.60 -9.18
CA ASP A 178 15.20 -6.05 -9.96
C ASP A 178 14.32 -6.95 -9.08
N CYS A 179 13.00 -6.89 -9.30
CA CYS A 179 12.08 -7.78 -8.63
C CYS A 179 12.34 -9.21 -9.13
N ASP A 180 13.00 -10.00 -8.31
CA ASP A 180 13.26 -11.42 -8.60
C ASP A 180 12.48 -12.26 -7.59
N TYR A 181 11.39 -12.86 -8.07
CA TYR A 181 10.53 -13.73 -7.26
C TYR A 181 11.19 -15.05 -6.80
N ASN A 182 12.46 -15.28 -7.21
CA ASN A 182 13.20 -16.51 -6.89
C ASN A 182 14.21 -16.32 -5.73
N ARG A 183 14.20 -15.19 -5.06
CA ARG A 183 15.02 -14.97 -3.86
C ARG A 183 14.30 -15.34 -2.59
#